data_fc9adde2f8979ea2806d0c83ce19e97f
#
_entry.id   fc9adde2f8979ea2806d0c83ce19e97f
#
_cell.length_a   1.000
_cell.length_b   1.000
_cell.length_c   1.000
_cell.angle_alpha   90.00
_cell.angle_beta   90.00
_cell.angle_gamma   90.00
#
_symmetry.space_group_name_H-M   'P 1'
#
loop_
_entity.id
_entity.type
_entity.pdbx_description
1 polymer ?
#
loop_
_entity_poly.entity_id
_entity_poly.type
_entity_poly.pdbx_seq_one_letter_code
_entity_poly.pdbx_strand_id
1 'polypeptide(L)'
;MLKFAHEFTLLVLAGGKLKMFRLTKEHGRMIGKVKNKENVTKSALASLRLAIKSYFKTYQVASEKGIVKDMYIEEVDAFYEFTMERIDIFCDNTDYQEVYLQCIFHFHHFFELLLKDVLASVHPKLAHKVKLDGDNSAIILDILLNKNPQDLTEDNTAEFMTSLNRVINLMKLNDTTIPIISKIVSDNKQTLVDLNQLRNRVWHKGVYLLRINELDQFISQNVLPLAVRCLNFSNYNELESYWKYKEASSSLDPITEIIRSGQGQIDYKRIAFFKAYGLACYTMPAWEFDVNQVEERAHAIGNAIPDMDVVTCFVCNKKTLLVSTETDFDTDEEGAPVSIWVKSIAAECLNCSLKIFPDIGEPQSHGVECDEMWKFEDVLTE
;
A
#
# COMPACT_ATOMS: atom_id res chain seq x y z
N MET A 1 -3.12 -31.51 -18.97
CA MET A 1 -4.51 -31.12 -19.29
C MET A 1 -5.43 -32.30 -19.64
N LEU A 2 -4.99 -33.38 -20.29
CA LEU A 2 -5.86 -34.51 -20.69
C LEU A 2 -6.33 -35.43 -19.54
N LYS A 3 -5.61 -35.53 -18.43
CA LYS A 3 -6.01 -36.37 -17.27
C LYS A 3 -7.15 -35.74 -16.46
N PHE A 4 -7.23 -34.43 -16.35
CA PHE A 4 -8.31 -33.73 -15.64
C PHE A 4 -9.67 -33.81 -16.36
N ALA A 5 -9.66 -33.84 -17.69
CA ALA A 5 -10.90 -33.97 -18.48
C ALA A 5 -11.54 -35.35 -18.32
N HIS A 6 -10.75 -36.42 -18.12
CA HIS A 6 -11.26 -37.79 -18.00
C HIS A 6 -11.95 -38.05 -16.65
N GLU A 7 -11.46 -37.45 -15.54
CA GLU A 7 -12.10 -37.58 -14.22
C GLU A 7 -13.42 -36.80 -14.14
N PHE A 8 -13.49 -35.62 -14.80
CA PHE A 8 -14.73 -34.86 -14.87
C PHE A 8 -15.84 -35.57 -15.66
N THR A 9 -15.49 -36.29 -16.70
CA THR A 9 -16.44 -37.05 -17.53
C THR A 9 -17.00 -38.27 -16.80
N LEU A 10 -16.20 -38.92 -15.95
CA LEU A 10 -16.63 -40.07 -15.12
C LEU A 10 -17.58 -39.65 -13.98
N LEU A 11 -17.41 -38.48 -13.42
CA LEU A 11 -18.31 -37.93 -12.38
C LEU A 11 -19.70 -37.53 -12.91
N VAL A 12 -19.78 -37.11 -14.18
CA VAL A 12 -21.06 -36.78 -14.85
C VAL A 12 -21.86 -38.02 -15.21
N LEU A 13 -21.19 -39.14 -15.49
CA LEU A 13 -21.84 -40.41 -15.84
C LEU A 13 -22.39 -41.18 -14.63
N ALA A 14 -22.00 -40.85 -13.41
CA ALA A 14 -22.46 -41.51 -12.17
C ALA A 14 -23.82 -40.99 -11.63
N GLY A 15 -24.57 -40.18 -12.38
CA GLY A 15 -25.94 -39.76 -12.02
C GLY A 15 -26.09 -38.92 -10.74
N GLY A 16 -24.99 -38.53 -10.13
CA GLY A 16 -24.97 -37.63 -8.98
C GLY A 16 -25.22 -36.20 -9.42
N LYS A 17 -26.38 -35.61 -9.12
CA LYS A 17 -26.59 -34.19 -9.26
C LYS A 17 -25.51 -33.47 -8.45
N LEU A 18 -24.49 -32.90 -9.12
CA LEU A 18 -23.54 -31.99 -8.50
C LEU A 18 -24.34 -30.88 -7.81
N LYS A 19 -24.38 -30.92 -6.49
CA LYS A 19 -25.02 -29.87 -5.68
C LYS A 19 -24.15 -28.63 -5.81
N MET A 20 -24.52 -27.72 -6.72
CA MET A 20 -23.82 -26.44 -6.82
C MET A 20 -23.95 -25.67 -5.50
N PHE A 21 -22.81 -25.22 -4.98
CA PHE A 21 -22.80 -24.34 -3.83
C PHE A 21 -23.52 -23.03 -4.19
N ARG A 22 -24.53 -22.69 -3.42
CA ARG A 22 -25.23 -21.40 -3.54
C ARG A 22 -24.97 -20.60 -2.29
N LEU A 23 -24.45 -19.39 -2.46
CA LEU A 23 -24.27 -18.43 -1.38
C LEU A 23 -25.64 -18.03 -0.82
N THR A 24 -25.85 -18.20 0.48
CA THR A 24 -27.04 -17.72 1.21
C THR A 24 -26.59 -16.68 2.25
N LYS A 25 -27.55 -15.96 2.85
CA LYS A 25 -27.30 -15.01 3.95
C LYS A 25 -26.69 -15.66 5.21
N GLU A 26 -26.80 -16.98 5.32
CA GLU A 26 -26.25 -17.75 6.45
C GLU A 26 -24.77 -18.13 6.25
N HIS A 27 -24.26 -18.03 5.02
CA HIS A 27 -22.86 -18.30 4.72
C HIS A 27 -22.00 -17.08 5.09
N GLY A 28 -20.84 -17.38 5.64
CA GLY A 28 -19.92 -16.36 6.12
C GLY A 28 -20.13 -16.03 7.59
N ARG A 29 -19.18 -15.36 8.17
CA ARG A 29 -19.21 -14.86 9.54
C ARG A 29 -18.91 -13.39 9.53
N MET A 30 -19.78 -12.60 10.12
CA MET A 30 -19.49 -11.19 10.38
C MET A 30 -18.36 -11.08 11.40
N ILE A 31 -17.33 -10.33 11.06
CA ILE A 31 -16.24 -10.01 11.97
C ILE A 31 -16.73 -8.89 12.89
N GLY A 32 -17.10 -9.23 14.10
CA GLY A 32 -17.67 -8.33 15.09
C GLY A 32 -19.20 -8.23 15.03
N LYS A 33 -19.81 -7.78 16.11
CA LYS A 33 -21.25 -7.46 16.13
C LYS A 33 -21.42 -6.06 15.58
N VAL A 34 -22.04 -5.91 14.42
CA VAL A 34 -22.25 -4.64 13.68
C VAL A 34 -22.93 -3.53 14.50
N LYS A 35 -23.45 -3.85 15.67
CA LYS A 35 -24.10 -2.88 16.55
C LYS A 35 -23.15 -1.85 17.19
N ASN A 36 -21.83 -2.02 17.09
CA ASN A 36 -20.88 -1.10 17.71
C ASN A 36 -20.19 -0.24 16.63
N LYS A 37 -20.28 1.08 16.80
CA LYS A 37 -19.58 2.13 16.05
C LYS A 37 -18.07 1.80 15.85
N GLU A 38 -17.45 1.17 16.84
CA GLU A 38 -16.07 0.69 16.85
C GLU A 38 -15.73 -0.29 15.70
N ASN A 39 -16.68 -1.06 15.19
CA ASN A 39 -16.41 -2.05 14.14
C ASN A 39 -16.24 -1.43 12.74
N VAL A 40 -16.95 -0.34 12.44
CA VAL A 40 -16.78 0.39 11.18
C VAL A 40 -15.40 1.04 11.15
N THR A 41 -14.99 1.65 12.26
CA THR A 41 -13.68 2.26 12.42
C THR A 41 -12.56 1.23 12.25
N LYS A 42 -12.66 0.06 12.89
CA LYS A 42 -11.67 -1.02 12.74
C LYS A 42 -11.57 -1.54 11.29
N SER A 43 -12.71 -1.66 10.61
CA SER A 43 -12.74 -2.07 9.19
C SER A 43 -12.11 -1.02 8.28
N ALA A 44 -12.35 0.28 8.57
CA ALA A 44 -11.69 1.37 7.84
C ALA A 44 -10.16 1.30 8.02
N LEU A 45 -9.67 1.13 9.26
CA LEU A 45 -8.25 1.02 9.56
C LEU A 45 -7.60 -0.23 8.95
N ALA A 46 -8.31 -1.36 8.92
CA ALA A 46 -7.83 -2.56 8.23
C ALA A 46 -7.66 -2.31 6.72
N SER A 47 -8.60 -1.58 6.10
CA SER A 47 -8.46 -1.18 4.69
C SER A 47 -7.29 -0.22 4.49
N LEU A 48 -7.10 0.75 5.38
CA LEU A 48 -5.93 1.65 5.32
C LEU A 48 -4.62 0.86 5.40
N ARG A 49 -4.52 -0.11 6.32
CA ARG A 49 -3.36 -0.99 6.43
C ARG A 49 -3.06 -1.72 5.12
N LEU A 50 -4.08 -2.29 4.49
CA LEU A 50 -3.93 -2.98 3.20
C LEU A 50 -3.52 -2.02 2.09
N ALA A 51 -4.11 -0.82 2.03
CA ALA A 51 -3.76 0.21 1.06
C ALA A 51 -2.28 0.60 1.15
N ILE A 52 -1.81 0.93 2.36
CA ILE A 52 -0.42 1.35 2.60
C ILE A 52 0.54 0.21 2.29
N LYS A 53 0.24 -1.02 2.75
CA LYS A 53 1.06 -2.19 2.47
C LYS A 53 1.18 -2.47 0.97
N SER A 54 0.07 -2.36 0.22
CA SER A 54 0.07 -2.54 -1.23
C SER A 54 0.83 -1.41 -1.93
N TYR A 55 0.70 -0.17 -1.46
CA TYR A 55 1.49 0.95 -1.95
C TYR A 55 2.99 0.72 -1.75
N PHE A 56 3.41 0.30 -0.56
CA PHE A 56 4.83 -0.02 -0.32
C PHE A 56 5.34 -1.15 -1.21
N LYS A 57 4.52 -2.17 -1.47
CA LYS A 57 4.88 -3.29 -2.33
C LYS A 57 5.13 -2.90 -3.79
N THR A 58 4.62 -1.74 -4.26
CA THR A 58 4.88 -1.27 -5.63
C THR A 58 6.36 -1.07 -5.92
N TYR A 59 7.16 -0.64 -4.92
CA TYR A 59 8.62 -0.56 -5.07
C TYR A 59 9.24 -1.92 -5.34
N GLN A 60 8.89 -2.95 -4.56
CA GLN A 60 9.45 -4.28 -4.72
C GLN A 60 9.22 -4.80 -6.14
N VAL A 61 7.99 -4.66 -6.65
CA VAL A 61 7.65 -5.09 -8.02
C VAL A 61 8.44 -4.31 -9.07
N ALA A 62 8.59 -2.99 -8.90
CA ALA A 62 9.34 -2.15 -9.82
C ALA A 62 10.85 -2.48 -9.82
N SER A 63 11.42 -2.72 -8.65
CA SER A 63 12.84 -3.06 -8.50
C SER A 63 13.18 -4.41 -9.12
N GLU A 64 12.33 -5.41 -8.93
CA GLU A 64 12.50 -6.74 -9.52
C GLU A 64 12.45 -6.72 -11.07
N LYS A 65 11.87 -5.68 -11.65
CA LYS A 65 11.82 -5.45 -13.11
C LYS A 65 12.85 -4.42 -13.60
N GLY A 66 13.69 -3.89 -12.71
CA GLY A 66 14.70 -2.88 -13.05
C GLY A 66 14.12 -1.54 -13.51
N ILE A 67 12.91 -1.19 -13.08
CA ILE A 67 12.20 0.03 -13.50
C ILE A 67 12.53 1.22 -12.58
N VAL A 68 12.99 0.98 -11.36
CA VAL A 68 13.17 2.06 -10.37
C VAL A 68 14.13 3.13 -10.85
N LYS A 69 15.23 2.76 -11.48
CA LYS A 69 16.20 3.73 -12.05
C LYS A 69 15.57 4.64 -13.12
N ASP A 70 14.60 4.12 -13.87
CA ASP A 70 13.95 4.86 -14.96
C ASP A 70 13.05 5.98 -14.41
N MET A 71 12.57 5.86 -13.15
CA MET A 71 11.71 6.86 -12.51
C MET A 71 12.42 8.19 -12.19
N TYR A 72 13.74 8.24 -12.29
CA TYR A 72 14.57 9.39 -11.91
C TYR A 72 15.12 10.17 -13.10
N ILE A 73 14.81 9.76 -14.33
CA ILE A 73 15.27 10.43 -15.55
C ILE A 73 14.43 11.69 -15.76
N GLU A 74 15.11 12.83 -15.93
CA GLU A 74 14.46 14.11 -16.20
C GLU A 74 14.12 14.26 -17.70
N GLU A 75 13.12 15.08 -18.04
CA GLU A 75 12.69 15.33 -19.43
C GLU A 75 13.79 15.85 -20.36
N VAL A 76 14.82 16.44 -19.78
CA VAL A 76 16.00 16.95 -20.54
C VAL A 76 17.02 15.86 -20.86
N ASP A 77 16.85 14.65 -20.33
CA ASP A 77 17.75 13.54 -20.58
C ASP A 77 17.54 12.98 -22.00
N ALA A 78 18.64 12.67 -22.68
CA ALA A 78 18.62 12.09 -24.03
C ALA A 78 17.87 10.75 -24.12
N PHE A 79 17.72 10.05 -23.01
CA PHE A 79 17.03 8.76 -22.92
C PHE A 79 15.58 8.87 -22.40
N TYR A 80 15.06 10.07 -22.20
CA TYR A 80 13.74 10.30 -21.59
C TYR A 80 12.62 9.53 -22.31
N GLU A 81 12.52 9.63 -23.64
CA GLU A 81 11.47 8.97 -24.42
C GLU A 81 11.52 7.44 -24.25
N PHE A 82 12.72 6.85 -24.37
CA PHE A 82 12.91 5.41 -24.16
C PHE A 82 12.53 4.97 -22.75
N THR A 83 12.90 5.75 -21.76
CA THR A 83 12.59 5.50 -20.36
C THR A 83 11.09 5.58 -20.10
N MET A 84 10.40 6.56 -20.67
CA MET A 84 8.95 6.68 -20.53
C MET A 84 8.22 5.52 -21.20
N GLU A 85 8.71 5.03 -22.35
CA GLU A 85 8.17 3.81 -22.98
C GLU A 85 8.30 2.58 -22.08
N ARG A 86 9.46 2.40 -21.41
CA ARG A 86 9.64 1.30 -20.45
C ARG A 86 8.70 1.39 -19.25
N ILE A 87 8.48 2.60 -18.72
CA ILE A 87 7.53 2.84 -17.63
C ILE A 87 6.09 2.55 -18.10
N ASP A 88 5.72 2.91 -19.33
CA ASP A 88 4.42 2.60 -19.90
C ASP A 88 4.24 1.08 -20.08
N ILE A 89 5.24 0.38 -20.62
CA ILE A 89 5.22 -1.08 -20.73
C ILE A 89 5.12 -1.74 -19.35
N PHE A 90 5.72 -1.16 -18.31
CA PHE A 90 5.63 -1.68 -16.95
C PHE A 90 4.19 -1.63 -16.42
N CYS A 91 3.34 -0.73 -16.88
CA CYS A 91 1.92 -0.72 -16.51
C CYS A 91 1.18 -2.00 -16.97
N ASP A 92 1.70 -2.72 -17.96
CA ASP A 92 1.15 -4.00 -18.40
C ASP A 92 1.60 -5.19 -17.52
N ASN A 93 2.52 -4.97 -16.58
CA ASN A 93 2.96 -6.00 -15.66
C ASN A 93 1.84 -6.39 -14.67
N THR A 94 1.50 -7.66 -14.63
CA THR A 94 0.40 -8.20 -13.81
C THR A 94 0.60 -7.99 -12.31
N ASP A 95 1.85 -8.08 -11.83
CA ASP A 95 2.15 -7.90 -10.41
C ASP A 95 1.98 -6.43 -10.01
N TYR A 96 2.38 -5.49 -10.89
CA TYR A 96 2.13 -4.07 -10.68
C TYR A 96 0.63 -3.76 -10.69
N GLN A 97 -0.10 -4.31 -11.66
CA GLN A 97 -1.56 -4.15 -11.74
C GLN A 97 -2.23 -4.61 -10.45
N GLU A 98 -1.86 -5.79 -9.92
CA GLU A 98 -2.42 -6.31 -8.69
C GLU A 98 -2.19 -5.38 -7.50
N VAL A 99 -0.95 -4.97 -7.25
CA VAL A 99 -0.63 -4.11 -6.10
C VAL A 99 -1.22 -2.71 -6.24
N TYR A 100 -1.27 -2.16 -7.47
CA TYR A 100 -1.94 -0.90 -7.78
C TYR A 100 -3.44 -0.96 -7.47
N LEU A 101 -4.12 -2.01 -7.95
CA LEU A 101 -5.54 -2.22 -7.70
C LEU A 101 -5.84 -2.30 -6.22
N GLN A 102 -5.09 -3.11 -5.48
CA GLN A 102 -5.23 -3.23 -4.03
C GLN A 102 -5.01 -1.88 -3.35
N CYS A 103 -4.00 -1.12 -3.75
CA CYS A 103 -3.70 0.21 -3.21
C CYS A 103 -4.91 1.15 -3.39
N ILE A 104 -5.37 1.34 -4.62
CA ILE A 104 -6.46 2.30 -4.93
C ILE A 104 -7.78 1.85 -4.31
N PHE A 105 -8.17 0.57 -4.42
CA PHE A 105 -9.41 0.08 -3.84
C PHE A 105 -9.45 0.22 -2.33
N HIS A 106 -8.37 -0.10 -1.64
CA HIS A 106 -8.33 -0.04 -0.19
C HIS A 106 -8.23 1.39 0.35
N PHE A 107 -7.53 2.32 -0.32
CA PHE A 107 -7.62 3.74 0.04
C PHE A 107 -9.04 4.28 -0.17
N HIS A 108 -9.67 3.96 -1.30
CA HIS A 108 -11.06 4.36 -1.55
C HIS A 108 -12.00 3.80 -0.47
N HIS A 109 -11.89 2.51 -0.14
CA HIS A 109 -12.72 1.87 0.87
C HIS A 109 -12.49 2.44 2.27
N PHE A 110 -11.24 2.76 2.62
CA PHE A 110 -10.93 3.47 3.88
C PHE A 110 -11.70 4.78 3.98
N PHE A 111 -11.61 5.64 2.96
CA PHE A 111 -12.31 6.92 2.97
C PHE A 111 -13.84 6.75 2.88
N GLU A 112 -14.33 5.74 2.18
CA GLU A 112 -15.77 5.45 2.15
C GLU A 112 -16.32 5.14 3.55
N LEU A 113 -15.64 4.29 4.29
CA LEU A 113 -16.03 3.94 5.66
C LEU A 113 -15.87 5.13 6.61
N LEU A 114 -14.79 5.90 6.47
CA LEU A 114 -14.55 7.12 7.23
C LEU A 114 -15.70 8.14 7.03
N LEU A 115 -16.11 8.39 5.80
CA LEU A 115 -17.21 9.31 5.48
C LEU A 115 -18.52 8.82 6.09
N LYS A 116 -18.80 7.53 6.04
CA LYS A 116 -19.98 6.91 6.67
C LYS A 116 -19.96 7.03 8.19
N ASP A 117 -18.79 6.84 8.81
CA ASP A 117 -18.62 6.99 10.26
C ASP A 117 -18.85 8.45 10.70
N VAL A 118 -18.30 9.41 9.96
CA VAL A 118 -18.56 10.84 10.18
C VAL A 118 -20.05 11.16 10.08
N LEU A 119 -20.72 10.71 9.04
CA LEU A 119 -22.16 10.93 8.86
C LEU A 119 -22.97 10.27 9.97
N ALA A 120 -22.65 9.04 10.34
CA ALA A 120 -23.33 8.31 11.39
C ALA A 120 -23.11 8.93 12.79
N SER A 121 -21.98 9.66 12.98
CA SER A 121 -21.74 10.39 14.23
C SER A 121 -22.65 11.61 14.41
N VAL A 122 -23.10 12.20 13.31
CA VAL A 122 -24.08 13.29 13.33
C VAL A 122 -25.49 12.70 13.44
N HIS A 123 -25.83 11.79 12.54
CA HIS A 123 -27.09 11.03 12.61
C HIS A 123 -27.00 9.73 11.79
N PRO A 124 -27.37 8.56 12.33
CA PRO A 124 -27.21 7.26 11.65
C PRO A 124 -27.81 7.20 10.24
N LYS A 125 -28.98 7.78 10.01
CA LYS A 125 -29.64 7.80 8.68
C LYS A 125 -28.85 8.53 7.61
N LEU A 126 -27.93 9.44 7.97
CA LEU A 126 -27.09 10.15 6.99
C LEU A 126 -26.12 9.23 6.27
N ALA A 127 -25.75 8.11 6.88
CA ALA A 127 -24.88 7.10 6.26
C ALA A 127 -25.63 6.12 5.34
N HIS A 128 -26.98 6.19 5.27
CA HIS A 128 -27.80 5.26 4.49
C HIS A 128 -28.35 5.89 3.21
N LYS A 129 -28.77 5.06 2.24
CA LYS A 129 -29.51 5.50 1.05
C LYS A 129 -30.88 6.00 1.49
N VAL A 130 -31.14 7.28 1.26
CA VAL A 130 -32.45 7.89 1.42
C VAL A 130 -33.00 8.12 0.02
N LYS A 131 -34.09 7.45 -0.31
CA LYS A 131 -34.85 7.75 -1.54
C LYS A 131 -35.73 8.95 -1.23
N LEU A 132 -35.72 9.98 -2.07
CA LEU A 132 -36.48 11.22 -1.89
C LEU A 132 -37.86 11.20 -2.54
N ASP A 133 -38.20 10.10 -3.18
CA ASP A 133 -39.44 9.86 -3.88
C ASP A 133 -40.37 8.94 -3.08
N GLY A 134 -41.59 9.34 -2.81
CA GLY A 134 -42.57 8.61 -2.05
C GLY A 134 -42.54 8.89 -0.54
N ASP A 135 -42.81 7.91 0.31
CA ASP A 135 -43.01 8.02 1.76
C ASP A 135 -41.82 8.48 2.62
N ASN A 136 -40.82 9.15 2.01
CA ASN A 136 -39.60 9.58 2.70
C ASN A 136 -39.75 10.80 3.63
N SER A 137 -40.91 11.43 3.65
CA SER A 137 -41.22 12.47 4.63
C SER A 137 -41.06 11.98 6.08
N ALA A 138 -41.35 10.71 6.35
CA ALA A 138 -41.15 10.10 7.65
C ALA A 138 -39.66 10.02 8.03
N ILE A 139 -38.76 9.71 7.05
CA ILE A 139 -37.31 9.65 7.27
C ILE A 139 -36.76 11.04 7.58
N ILE A 140 -37.23 12.08 6.84
CA ILE A 140 -36.83 13.47 7.09
C ILE A 140 -37.32 13.91 8.46
N LEU A 141 -38.56 13.59 8.84
CA LEU A 141 -39.10 13.89 10.16
C LEU A 141 -38.33 13.16 11.28
N ASP A 142 -37.96 11.90 11.08
CA ASP A 142 -37.15 11.17 12.06
C ASP A 142 -35.76 11.79 12.25
N ILE A 143 -35.13 12.29 11.18
CA ILE A 143 -33.87 13.03 11.26
C ILE A 143 -34.07 14.34 12.02
N LEU A 144 -35.08 15.11 11.66
CA LEU A 144 -35.40 16.39 12.28
C LEU A 144 -35.79 16.25 13.77
N LEU A 145 -36.50 15.16 14.12
CA LEU A 145 -36.91 14.87 15.48
C LEU A 145 -35.85 14.09 16.28
N ASN A 146 -34.67 13.85 15.69
CA ASN A 146 -33.57 13.09 16.31
C ASN A 146 -34.02 11.72 16.86
N LYS A 147 -34.96 11.06 16.17
CA LYS A 147 -35.46 9.74 16.54
C LYS A 147 -34.53 8.67 15.99
N ASN A 148 -34.08 7.74 16.84
CA ASN A 148 -33.34 6.58 16.43
C ASN A 148 -34.18 5.69 15.50
N PRO A 149 -33.80 5.47 14.24
CA PRO A 149 -34.56 4.61 13.36
C PRO A 149 -34.44 3.16 13.79
N GLN A 150 -35.56 2.45 13.86
CA GLN A 150 -35.59 1.05 14.28
C GLN A 150 -35.24 0.07 13.15
N ASP A 151 -35.24 0.50 11.84
CA ASP A 151 -35.17 -0.38 10.68
C ASP A 151 -34.08 0.01 9.67
N LEU A 152 -32.87 0.34 10.16
CA LEU A 152 -31.71 0.51 9.26
C LEU A 152 -31.16 -0.87 8.86
N THR A 153 -31.42 -1.29 7.63
CA THR A 153 -30.79 -2.48 7.07
C THR A 153 -29.41 -2.15 6.52
N GLU A 154 -28.43 -3.01 6.76
CA GLU A 154 -27.04 -2.83 6.32
C GLU A 154 -26.90 -2.76 4.79
N ASP A 155 -27.84 -3.33 4.05
CA ASP A 155 -27.87 -3.40 2.59
C ASP A 155 -28.11 -2.04 1.91
N ASN A 156 -28.46 -0.99 2.65
CA ASN A 156 -28.87 0.32 2.12
C ASN A 156 -27.91 1.47 2.48
N THR A 157 -26.60 1.25 2.45
CA THR A 157 -25.62 2.32 2.72
C THR A 157 -25.48 3.30 1.54
N ALA A 158 -25.19 4.57 1.86
CA ALA A 158 -24.93 5.58 0.84
C ALA A 158 -23.64 5.27 0.06
N GLU A 159 -23.66 5.60 -1.23
CA GLU A 159 -22.49 5.49 -2.09
C GLU A 159 -21.44 6.55 -1.75
N PHE A 160 -20.17 6.31 -2.13
CA PHE A 160 -19.04 7.18 -1.82
C PHE A 160 -19.30 8.66 -2.13
N MET A 161 -19.68 9.00 -3.37
CA MET A 161 -19.91 10.39 -3.76
C MET A 161 -21.11 11.01 -3.05
N THR A 162 -22.14 10.22 -2.75
CA THR A 162 -23.29 10.67 -1.95
C THR A 162 -22.84 10.99 -0.52
N SER A 163 -22.03 10.13 0.09
CA SER A 163 -21.49 10.34 1.44
C SER A 163 -20.59 11.58 1.47
N LEU A 164 -19.68 11.73 0.50
CA LEU A 164 -18.80 12.88 0.38
C LEU A 164 -19.59 14.19 0.28
N ASN A 165 -20.59 14.26 -0.63
CA ASN A 165 -21.40 15.46 -0.80
C ASN A 165 -22.22 15.79 0.46
N ARG A 166 -22.69 14.79 1.21
CA ARG A 166 -23.38 15.00 2.49
C ARG A 166 -22.45 15.60 3.53
N VAL A 167 -21.22 15.07 3.70
CA VAL A 167 -20.23 15.63 4.62
C VAL A 167 -19.92 17.08 4.28
N ILE A 168 -19.72 17.40 2.99
CA ILE A 168 -19.48 18.78 2.52
C ILE A 168 -20.68 19.68 2.82
N ASN A 169 -21.90 19.20 2.65
CA ASN A 169 -23.10 19.98 2.92
C ASN A 169 -23.32 20.21 4.42
N LEU A 170 -22.93 19.27 5.29
CA LEU A 170 -22.94 19.50 6.73
C LEU A 170 -22.10 20.72 7.11
N MET A 171 -20.93 20.92 6.47
CA MET A 171 -20.07 22.09 6.72
C MET A 171 -20.74 23.44 6.42
N LYS A 172 -21.73 23.49 5.54
CA LYS A 172 -22.48 24.72 5.21
C LYS A 172 -23.44 25.15 6.31
N LEU A 173 -23.73 24.25 7.26
CA LEU A 173 -24.68 24.53 8.34
C LEU A 173 -24.06 25.40 9.45
N ASN A 174 -22.74 25.65 9.43
CA ASN A 174 -22.00 26.42 10.45
C ASN A 174 -22.28 26.01 11.90
N ASP A 175 -22.54 24.74 12.10
CA ASP A 175 -22.84 24.17 13.43
C ASP A 175 -21.56 23.67 14.10
N THR A 176 -21.33 24.07 15.35
CA THR A 176 -20.16 23.69 16.14
C THR A 176 -20.14 22.22 16.55
N THR A 177 -21.27 21.52 16.43
CA THR A 177 -21.36 20.09 16.70
C THR A 177 -20.84 19.21 15.58
N ILE A 178 -20.57 19.80 14.40
CA ILE A 178 -20.05 19.06 13.25
C ILE A 178 -18.60 18.67 13.50
N PRO A 179 -18.23 17.38 13.34
CA PRO A 179 -16.88 16.90 13.57
C PRO A 179 -15.84 17.65 12.71
N ILE A 180 -14.71 18.04 13.30
CA ILE A 180 -13.61 18.77 12.62
C ILE A 180 -13.12 18.03 11.36
N ILE A 181 -13.21 16.70 11.35
CA ILE A 181 -12.85 15.85 10.20
C ILE A 181 -13.67 16.20 8.96
N SER A 182 -14.92 16.70 9.12
CA SER A 182 -15.75 17.17 8.00
C SER A 182 -15.11 18.35 7.28
N LYS A 183 -14.43 19.25 8.00
CA LYS A 183 -13.67 20.34 7.41
C LYS A 183 -12.48 19.83 6.63
N ILE A 184 -11.70 18.89 7.22
CA ILE A 184 -10.54 18.29 6.55
C ILE A 184 -10.96 17.62 5.23
N VAL A 185 -12.08 16.88 5.24
CA VAL A 185 -12.66 16.25 4.05
C VAL A 185 -13.08 17.30 3.01
N SER A 186 -13.77 18.36 3.45
CA SER A 186 -14.23 19.44 2.57
C SER A 186 -13.07 20.15 1.88
N ASP A 187 -12.03 20.49 2.64
CA ASP A 187 -10.83 21.17 2.14
C ASP A 187 -10.05 20.31 1.13
N ASN A 188 -10.20 18.99 1.19
CA ASN A 188 -9.51 18.01 0.33
C ASN A 188 -10.48 17.26 -0.61
N LYS A 189 -11.63 17.88 -0.95
CA LYS A 189 -12.66 17.27 -1.79
C LYS A 189 -12.09 16.70 -3.09
N GLN A 190 -11.19 17.45 -3.76
CA GLN A 190 -10.68 17.05 -5.08
C GLN A 190 -9.90 15.75 -4.99
N THR A 191 -9.05 15.56 -3.99
CA THR A 191 -8.31 14.29 -3.76
C THR A 191 -9.28 13.09 -3.69
N LEU A 192 -10.40 13.25 -2.99
CA LEU A 192 -11.39 12.18 -2.84
C LEU A 192 -12.17 11.93 -4.13
N VAL A 193 -12.45 12.98 -4.90
CA VAL A 193 -13.05 12.85 -6.23
C VAL A 193 -12.12 12.11 -7.19
N ASP A 194 -10.84 12.46 -7.21
CA ASP A 194 -9.84 11.83 -8.06
C ASP A 194 -9.63 10.36 -7.69
N LEU A 195 -9.55 10.06 -6.39
CA LEU A 195 -9.46 8.68 -5.91
C LEU A 195 -10.68 7.84 -6.34
N ASN A 196 -11.88 8.40 -6.25
CA ASN A 196 -13.11 7.75 -6.72
C ASN A 196 -13.11 7.57 -8.24
N GLN A 197 -12.58 8.53 -9.01
CA GLN A 197 -12.44 8.41 -10.45
C GLN A 197 -11.45 7.30 -10.84
N LEU A 198 -10.30 7.23 -10.18
CA LEU A 198 -9.32 6.15 -10.41
C LEU A 198 -9.94 4.78 -10.14
N ARG A 199 -10.62 4.63 -9.00
CA ARG A 199 -11.33 3.38 -8.68
C ARG A 199 -12.37 3.02 -9.74
N ASN A 200 -13.15 3.99 -10.22
CA ASN A 200 -14.19 3.73 -11.20
C ASN A 200 -13.65 3.45 -12.61
N ARG A 201 -12.53 4.09 -13.00
CA ARG A 201 -11.86 3.80 -14.29
C ARG A 201 -11.40 2.35 -14.35
N VAL A 202 -10.80 1.88 -13.29
CA VAL A 202 -10.37 0.48 -13.18
C VAL A 202 -11.58 -0.46 -13.24
N TRP A 203 -12.66 -0.18 -12.51
CA TRP A 203 -13.81 -1.08 -12.38
C TRP A 203 -14.66 -1.15 -13.66
N HIS A 204 -14.84 -0.01 -14.37
CA HIS A 204 -15.80 0.08 -15.48
C HIS A 204 -15.18 0.07 -16.87
N LYS A 205 -13.91 0.42 -17.01
CA LYS A 205 -13.26 0.59 -18.32
C LYS A 205 -12.13 -0.41 -18.60
N GLY A 206 -11.94 -1.37 -17.71
CA GLY A 206 -10.75 -2.21 -17.76
C GLY A 206 -9.54 -1.50 -17.16
N VAL A 207 -8.35 -1.74 -17.67
CA VAL A 207 -7.11 -1.31 -17.04
C VAL A 207 -6.81 0.16 -17.37
N TYR A 208 -7.10 1.08 -16.46
CA TYR A 208 -6.52 2.42 -16.45
C TYR A 208 -5.68 2.56 -15.18
N LEU A 209 -4.38 2.58 -15.35
CA LEU A 209 -3.41 2.65 -14.26
C LEU A 209 -2.64 3.96 -14.34
N LEU A 210 -2.28 4.51 -13.20
CA LEU A 210 -1.24 5.51 -13.13
C LEU A 210 0.12 4.84 -13.35
N ARG A 211 1.02 5.53 -14.02
CA ARG A 211 2.44 5.19 -13.98
C ARG A 211 2.93 5.21 -12.54
N ILE A 212 3.98 4.46 -12.25
CA ILE A 212 4.45 4.33 -10.86
C ILE A 212 4.87 5.68 -10.25
N ASN A 213 5.51 6.55 -11.01
CA ASN A 213 5.86 7.92 -10.57
C ASN A 213 4.63 8.80 -10.35
N GLU A 214 3.61 8.71 -11.23
CA GLU A 214 2.33 9.41 -11.05
C GLU A 214 1.58 8.90 -9.80
N LEU A 215 1.63 7.59 -9.55
CA LEU A 215 1.07 7.00 -8.34
C LEU A 215 1.80 7.53 -7.10
N ASP A 216 3.14 7.58 -7.11
CA ASP A 216 3.95 8.10 -6.02
C ASP A 216 3.65 9.57 -5.75
N GLN A 217 3.52 10.37 -6.78
CA GLN A 217 3.11 11.77 -6.67
C GLN A 217 1.73 11.90 -6.03
N PHE A 218 0.73 11.19 -6.56
CA PHE A 218 -0.65 11.27 -6.07
C PHE A 218 -0.77 10.80 -4.62
N ILE A 219 -0.13 9.70 -4.26
CA ILE A 219 -0.21 9.15 -2.92
C ILE A 219 0.56 10.02 -1.91
N SER A 220 1.79 10.45 -2.23
CA SER A 220 2.64 11.21 -1.30
C SER A 220 2.14 12.64 -1.07
N GLN A 221 1.62 13.29 -2.12
CA GLN A 221 1.18 14.69 -2.05
C GLN A 221 -0.28 14.85 -1.58
N ASN A 222 -1.15 13.89 -1.86
CA ASN A 222 -2.59 14.05 -1.67
C ASN A 222 -3.18 13.03 -0.69
N VAL A 223 -3.01 11.72 -0.95
CA VAL A 223 -3.77 10.69 -0.25
C VAL A 223 -3.24 10.44 1.16
N LEU A 224 -1.92 10.23 1.33
CA LEU A 224 -1.31 9.99 2.64
C LEU A 224 -1.44 11.20 3.57
N PRO A 225 -1.16 12.45 3.14
CA PRO A 225 -1.37 13.62 3.99
C PRO A 225 -2.81 13.75 4.46
N LEU A 226 -3.78 13.49 3.59
CA LEU A 226 -5.19 13.50 3.95
C LEU A 226 -5.52 12.40 4.97
N ALA A 227 -5.06 11.17 4.74
CA ALA A 227 -5.31 10.04 5.63
C ALA A 227 -4.73 10.31 7.03
N VAL A 228 -3.47 10.75 7.14
CA VAL A 228 -2.82 11.08 8.42
C VAL A 228 -3.56 12.21 9.15
N ARG A 229 -3.97 13.26 8.44
CA ARG A 229 -4.77 14.34 9.06
C ARG A 229 -6.10 13.82 9.59
N CYS A 230 -6.79 12.95 8.84
CA CYS A 230 -8.05 12.35 9.29
C CYS A 230 -7.84 11.49 10.55
N LEU A 231 -6.77 10.71 10.62
CA LEU A 231 -6.45 9.87 11.78
C LEU A 231 -6.19 10.71 13.04
N ASN A 232 -5.44 11.80 12.91
CA ASN A 232 -5.05 12.63 14.06
C ASN A 232 -6.22 13.39 14.71
N PHE A 233 -7.32 13.62 13.99
CA PHE A 233 -8.47 14.41 14.48
C PHE A 233 -9.73 13.56 14.75
N SER A 234 -9.59 12.28 14.97
CA SER A 234 -10.73 11.40 15.22
C SER A 234 -10.41 10.37 16.30
N ASN A 235 -11.42 9.62 16.70
CA ASN A 235 -11.26 8.45 17.58
C ASN A 235 -10.39 7.33 16.97
N TYR A 236 -9.88 7.55 15.76
CA TYR A 236 -8.96 6.63 15.06
C TYR A 236 -7.57 6.63 15.68
N ASN A 237 -7.17 7.71 16.36
CA ASN A 237 -5.85 7.83 16.97
C ASN A 237 -5.59 6.76 18.05
N GLU A 238 -6.62 6.38 18.81
CA GLU A 238 -6.49 5.35 19.85
C GLU A 238 -6.36 3.92 19.29
N LEU A 239 -6.53 3.75 17.97
CA LEU A 239 -6.57 2.46 17.28
C LEU A 239 -5.39 2.27 16.33
N GLU A 240 -4.24 2.90 16.61
CA GLU A 240 -3.04 2.80 15.76
C GLU A 240 -2.62 1.35 15.46
N SER A 241 -2.74 0.45 16.41
CA SER A 241 -2.38 -0.97 16.27
C SER A 241 -3.09 -1.70 15.13
N TYR A 242 -4.22 -1.17 14.63
CA TYR A 242 -4.98 -1.79 13.53
C TYR A 242 -4.40 -1.48 12.15
N TRP A 243 -3.67 -0.37 12.01
CA TRP A 243 -3.16 0.05 10.71
C TRP A 243 -1.66 0.30 10.67
N LYS A 244 -1.05 0.70 11.79
CA LYS A 244 0.37 1.05 11.85
C LYS A 244 1.24 -0.21 11.79
N TYR A 245 2.42 -0.03 11.27
CA TYR A 245 3.49 -1.02 11.25
C TYR A 245 4.29 -0.98 12.56
N LYS A 246 5.19 -1.93 12.76
CA LYS A 246 6.14 -1.91 13.87
C LYS A 246 7.18 -0.81 13.65
N GLU A 247 7.58 -0.18 14.74
CA GLU A 247 8.70 0.76 14.71
C GLU A 247 9.98 0.05 14.31
N ALA A 248 10.73 0.67 13.41
CA ALA A 248 12.05 0.24 13.06
C ALA A 248 13.07 0.73 14.09
N SER A 249 14.24 0.11 14.11
CA SER A 249 15.33 0.46 15.04
C SER A 249 15.84 1.89 14.86
N SER A 250 15.77 2.44 13.64
CA SER A 250 16.16 3.81 13.34
C SER A 250 15.13 4.87 13.75
N SER A 251 13.97 4.48 14.27
CA SER A 251 12.85 5.37 14.67
C SER A 251 12.31 6.28 13.55
N LEU A 252 12.67 6.05 12.28
CA LEU A 252 12.12 6.79 11.15
C LEU A 252 10.71 6.28 10.82
N ASP A 253 9.79 7.22 10.59
CA ASP A 253 8.42 6.90 10.18
C ASP A 253 8.27 6.96 8.66
N PRO A 254 8.17 5.81 7.96
CA PRO A 254 8.17 5.79 6.50
C PRO A 254 7.03 6.59 5.86
N ILE A 255 5.87 6.69 6.49
CA ILE A 255 4.76 7.50 5.97
C ILE A 255 5.12 8.99 6.03
N THR A 256 5.66 9.45 7.15
CA THR A 256 6.10 10.84 7.31
C THR A 256 7.19 11.20 6.31
N GLU A 257 8.16 10.31 6.11
CA GLU A 257 9.24 10.53 5.16
C GLU A 257 8.76 10.54 3.70
N ILE A 258 7.83 9.66 3.32
CA ILE A 258 7.21 9.68 1.99
C ILE A 258 6.42 10.99 1.76
N ILE A 259 5.63 11.43 2.74
CA ILE A 259 4.90 12.70 2.64
C ILE A 259 5.89 13.87 2.46
N ARG A 260 6.98 13.89 3.24
CA ARG A 260 8.01 14.93 3.14
C ARG A 260 8.68 14.94 1.77
N SER A 261 9.01 13.77 1.24
CA SER A 261 9.64 13.59 -0.08
C SER A 261 8.72 13.94 -1.24
N GLY A 262 7.40 13.92 -1.04
CA GLY A 262 6.42 14.37 -2.04
C GLY A 262 6.23 15.89 -2.10
N GLN A 263 6.78 16.65 -1.13
CA GLN A 263 6.60 18.11 -1.07
C GLN A 263 7.65 18.86 -1.92
N GLY A 264 7.23 19.87 -2.67
CA GLY A 264 8.13 20.64 -3.55
C GLY A 264 8.57 19.80 -4.75
N GLN A 265 9.88 19.75 -5.01
CA GLN A 265 10.45 18.82 -6.00
C GLN A 265 10.40 17.41 -5.40
N ILE A 266 9.79 16.48 -6.11
CA ILE A 266 9.57 15.12 -5.62
C ILE A 266 10.89 14.36 -5.60
N ASP A 267 11.21 13.77 -4.46
CA ASP A 267 12.34 12.86 -4.30
C ASP A 267 11.86 11.39 -4.42
N TYR A 268 11.80 10.90 -5.66
CA TYR A 268 11.37 9.53 -5.95
C TYR A 268 12.30 8.46 -5.35
N LYS A 269 13.63 8.73 -5.27
CA LYS A 269 14.59 7.78 -4.66
C LYS A 269 14.28 7.58 -3.20
N ARG A 270 14.04 8.69 -2.48
CA ARG A 270 13.67 8.65 -1.08
C ARG A 270 12.29 8.01 -0.87
N ILE A 271 11.31 8.27 -1.74
CA ILE A 271 10.00 7.59 -1.71
C ILE A 271 10.19 6.08 -1.89
N ALA A 272 10.97 5.66 -2.89
CA ALA A 272 11.25 4.25 -3.16
C ALA A 272 11.94 3.56 -1.98
N PHE A 273 12.93 4.21 -1.38
CA PHE A 273 13.60 3.72 -0.18
C PHE A 273 12.60 3.51 0.99
N PHE A 274 11.77 4.52 1.29
CA PHE A 274 10.82 4.40 2.39
C PHE A 274 9.63 3.48 2.10
N LYS A 275 9.35 3.16 0.85
CA LYS A 275 8.42 2.07 0.49
C LYS A 275 9.00 0.70 0.88
N ALA A 276 10.27 0.43 0.54
CA ALA A 276 10.96 -0.80 0.96
C ALA A 276 11.05 -0.90 2.48
N TYR A 277 11.49 0.18 3.11
CA TYR A 277 11.62 0.29 4.54
C TYR A 277 10.28 0.07 5.27
N GLY A 278 9.22 0.73 4.82
CA GLY A 278 7.87 0.60 5.39
C GLY A 278 7.27 -0.80 5.19
N LEU A 279 7.52 -1.45 4.05
CA LEU A 279 7.12 -2.83 3.82
C LEU A 279 7.81 -3.78 4.82
N ALA A 280 9.11 -3.59 5.05
CA ALA A 280 9.86 -4.34 6.04
C ALA A 280 9.31 -4.16 7.47
N CYS A 281 8.88 -2.93 7.83
CA CYS A 281 8.22 -2.67 9.10
C CYS A 281 6.90 -3.44 9.26
N TYR A 282 6.14 -3.63 8.18
CA TYR A 282 4.92 -4.45 8.20
C TYR A 282 5.17 -5.96 8.24
N THR A 283 6.32 -6.41 7.74
CA THR A 283 6.67 -7.83 7.63
C THR A 283 7.52 -8.32 8.79
N MET A 284 8.02 -7.43 9.65
CA MET A 284 8.71 -7.83 10.87
C MET A 284 7.90 -8.84 11.68
N PRO A 285 8.48 -9.98 12.08
CA PRO A 285 7.79 -11.00 12.86
C PRO A 285 7.19 -10.43 14.15
N ALA A 286 5.98 -10.87 14.50
CA ALA A 286 5.30 -10.42 15.71
C ALA A 286 5.98 -10.95 16.99
N TRP A 287 6.63 -12.10 16.88
CA TRP A 287 7.25 -12.84 18.00
C TRP A 287 8.74 -13.05 17.73
N GLU A 288 9.55 -12.87 18.73
CA GLU A 288 11.01 -13.12 18.68
C GLU A 288 11.38 -14.61 18.79
N PHE A 289 10.40 -15.51 18.58
CA PHE A 289 10.69 -16.93 18.55
C PHE A 289 11.66 -17.21 17.40
N ASP A 290 12.88 -17.64 17.72
CA ASP A 290 13.91 -18.08 16.79
C ASP A 290 14.72 -17.00 16.05
N VAL A 291 14.88 -15.79 16.63
CA VAL A 291 15.82 -14.81 16.05
C VAL A 291 17.22 -15.42 15.89
N ASN A 292 17.68 -16.19 16.87
CA ASN A 292 18.99 -16.88 16.79
C ASN A 292 19.06 -17.84 15.61
N GLN A 293 18.00 -18.58 15.31
CA GLN A 293 17.96 -19.48 14.15
C GLN A 293 18.00 -18.71 12.82
N VAL A 294 17.35 -17.54 12.74
CA VAL A 294 17.38 -16.71 11.53
C VAL A 294 18.79 -16.12 11.34
N GLU A 295 19.45 -15.67 12.40
CA GLU A 295 20.83 -15.17 12.35
C GLU A 295 21.81 -16.29 11.99
N GLU A 296 21.69 -17.47 12.61
CA GLU A 296 22.48 -18.65 12.25
C GLU A 296 22.29 -19.03 10.77
N ARG A 297 21.05 -18.98 10.28
CA ARG A 297 20.75 -19.24 8.87
C ARG A 297 21.40 -18.19 7.96
N ALA A 298 21.33 -16.90 8.32
CA ALA A 298 21.97 -15.83 7.56
C ALA A 298 23.48 -16.05 7.46
N HIS A 299 24.14 -16.37 8.60
CA HIS A 299 25.56 -16.70 8.63
C HIS A 299 25.89 -17.95 7.80
N ALA A 300 25.06 -19.00 7.87
CA ALA A 300 25.28 -20.20 7.06
C ALA A 300 25.23 -19.91 5.57
N ILE A 301 24.29 -19.05 5.12
CA ILE A 301 24.17 -18.62 3.72
C ILE A 301 25.39 -17.77 3.32
N GLY A 302 25.77 -16.75 4.13
CA GLY A 302 26.93 -15.91 3.84
C GLY A 302 28.24 -16.70 3.77
N ASN A 303 28.40 -17.74 4.61
CA ASN A 303 29.58 -18.61 4.54
C ASN A 303 29.56 -19.58 3.33
N ALA A 304 28.38 -19.90 2.81
CA ALA A 304 28.23 -20.83 1.69
C ALA A 304 28.36 -20.17 0.31
N ILE A 305 28.10 -18.87 0.24
CA ILE A 305 28.10 -18.09 -1.02
C ILE A 305 29.24 -17.07 -0.93
N PRO A 306 30.31 -17.19 -1.77
CA PRO A 306 31.50 -16.32 -1.68
C PRO A 306 31.21 -14.82 -1.83
N ASP A 307 30.20 -14.49 -2.66
CA ASP A 307 29.85 -13.10 -3.00
C ASP A 307 28.68 -12.58 -2.16
N MET A 308 28.64 -12.91 -0.87
CA MET A 308 27.55 -12.52 0.04
C MET A 308 28.05 -12.11 1.40
N ASP A 309 27.83 -10.86 1.77
CA ASP A 309 28.10 -10.32 3.10
C ASP A 309 26.86 -10.41 4.00
N VAL A 310 27.08 -10.64 5.30
CA VAL A 310 26.02 -10.64 6.33
C VAL A 310 26.20 -9.46 7.25
N VAL A 311 25.31 -8.47 7.16
CA VAL A 311 25.37 -7.25 7.98
C VAL A 311 24.15 -7.08 8.88
N THR A 312 24.21 -6.14 9.81
CA THR A 312 23.08 -5.81 10.67
C THR A 312 22.03 -5.03 9.88
N CYS A 313 20.79 -5.50 9.91
CA CYS A 313 19.68 -4.83 9.25
C CYS A 313 19.27 -3.57 10.03
N PHE A 314 19.28 -2.42 9.39
CA PHE A 314 18.92 -1.14 9.98
C PHE A 314 17.41 -0.98 10.26
N VAL A 315 16.56 -1.89 9.78
CA VAL A 315 15.12 -1.90 10.08
C VAL A 315 14.83 -2.72 11.34
N CYS A 316 15.29 -3.96 11.41
CA CYS A 316 14.95 -4.87 12.51
C CYS A 316 16.09 -5.08 13.54
N ASN A 317 17.25 -4.46 13.32
CA ASN A 317 18.43 -4.53 14.18
C ASN A 317 18.92 -5.98 14.47
N LYS A 318 18.82 -6.85 13.45
CA LYS A 318 19.30 -8.24 13.52
C LYS A 318 20.38 -8.45 12.45
N LYS A 319 21.34 -9.32 12.74
CA LYS A 319 22.42 -9.67 11.80
C LYS A 319 21.93 -10.67 10.75
N THR A 320 20.98 -10.21 9.91
CA THR A 320 20.22 -11.03 8.97
C THR A 320 20.10 -10.39 7.59
N LEU A 321 20.75 -9.25 7.34
CA LEU A 321 20.76 -8.59 6.05
C LEU A 321 21.88 -9.16 5.19
N LEU A 322 21.51 -9.85 4.13
CA LEU A 322 22.40 -10.42 3.13
C LEU A 322 22.64 -9.38 2.05
N VAL A 323 23.88 -8.98 1.83
CA VAL A 323 24.29 -8.08 0.73
C VAL A 323 24.96 -8.94 -0.32
N SER A 324 24.34 -9.04 -1.49
CA SER A 324 24.87 -9.79 -2.62
C SER A 324 25.78 -8.90 -3.47
N THR A 325 26.91 -9.43 -3.88
CA THR A 325 27.82 -8.76 -4.81
C THR A 325 27.89 -9.53 -6.13
N GLU A 326 28.34 -8.88 -7.15
CA GLU A 326 28.62 -9.44 -8.48
C GLU A 326 30.01 -9.01 -8.91
N THR A 327 30.79 -9.97 -9.42
CA THR A 327 32.09 -9.69 -9.99
C THR A 327 31.93 -9.54 -11.51
N ASP A 328 32.41 -8.42 -12.05
CA ASP A 328 32.39 -8.12 -13.49
C ASP A 328 33.82 -7.83 -13.95
N PHE A 329 34.15 -8.02 -15.22
CA PHE A 329 35.48 -7.82 -15.74
C PHE A 329 35.45 -7.39 -17.21
N ASP A 330 36.39 -6.50 -17.57
CA ASP A 330 36.72 -6.19 -18.97
C ASP A 330 37.86 -7.05 -19.43
N THR A 331 37.87 -7.39 -20.71
CA THR A 331 38.95 -8.14 -21.34
C THR A 331 39.58 -7.30 -22.48
N ASP A 332 40.88 -7.46 -22.73
CA ASP A 332 41.55 -6.95 -23.91
C ASP A 332 41.16 -7.75 -25.16
N GLU A 333 41.77 -7.37 -26.30
CA GLU A 333 41.54 -8.04 -27.58
C GLU A 333 42.04 -9.51 -27.61
N GLU A 334 42.88 -9.90 -26.65
CA GLU A 334 43.43 -11.24 -26.48
C GLU A 334 42.61 -12.08 -25.46
N GLY A 335 41.59 -11.46 -24.84
CA GLY A 335 40.72 -12.09 -23.85
C GLY A 335 41.27 -12.13 -22.42
N ALA A 336 42.37 -11.40 -22.15
CA ALA A 336 42.90 -11.28 -20.78
C ALA A 336 42.14 -10.18 -20.01
N PRO A 337 41.81 -10.38 -18.70
CA PRO A 337 41.13 -9.37 -17.91
C PRO A 337 42.02 -8.14 -17.72
N VAL A 338 41.50 -6.96 -18.07
CA VAL A 338 42.15 -5.66 -17.94
C VAL A 338 41.62 -4.87 -16.75
N SER A 339 40.40 -5.15 -16.30
CA SER A 339 39.87 -4.67 -15.04
C SER A 339 38.89 -5.72 -14.46
N ILE A 340 38.90 -5.83 -13.15
CA ILE A 340 37.98 -6.70 -12.41
C ILE A 340 37.37 -5.84 -11.31
N TRP A 341 36.07 -5.69 -11.29
CA TRP A 341 35.41 -4.97 -10.20
C TRP A 341 34.30 -5.79 -9.55
N VAL A 342 34.17 -5.59 -8.23
CA VAL A 342 33.14 -6.17 -7.40
C VAL A 342 32.15 -5.08 -7.05
N LYS A 343 30.88 -5.29 -7.35
CA LYS A 343 29.81 -4.34 -7.04
C LYS A 343 28.68 -4.99 -6.29
N SER A 344 28.14 -4.30 -5.29
CA SER A 344 26.91 -4.72 -4.61
C SER A 344 25.71 -4.58 -5.56
N ILE A 345 24.84 -5.60 -5.60
CA ILE A 345 23.70 -5.65 -6.53
C ILE A 345 22.35 -5.65 -5.83
N ALA A 346 22.27 -6.17 -4.59
CA ALA A 346 21.04 -6.21 -3.80
C ALA A 346 21.35 -6.42 -2.33
N ALA A 347 20.42 -6.01 -1.47
CA ALA A 347 20.43 -6.39 -0.05
C ALA A 347 19.04 -6.89 0.37
N GLU A 348 19.00 -8.08 1.04
CA GLU A 348 17.75 -8.71 1.48
C GLU A 348 17.87 -9.22 2.93
N CYS A 349 16.92 -8.81 3.78
CA CYS A 349 16.88 -9.24 5.18
C CYS A 349 16.01 -10.48 5.37
N LEU A 350 16.56 -11.55 5.89
CA LEU A 350 15.85 -12.80 6.16
C LEU A 350 14.81 -12.67 7.29
N ASN A 351 14.95 -11.68 8.18
CA ASN A 351 14.04 -11.51 9.32
C ASN A 351 12.85 -10.60 9.00
N CYS A 352 13.05 -9.42 8.39
CA CYS A 352 11.98 -8.46 8.13
C CYS A 352 11.61 -8.33 6.64
N SER A 353 12.26 -9.13 5.78
CA SER A 353 12.05 -9.10 4.32
C SER A 353 12.31 -7.71 3.70
N LEU A 354 13.16 -6.88 4.32
CA LEU A 354 13.69 -5.69 3.66
C LEU A 354 14.40 -6.13 2.38
N LYS A 355 14.08 -5.52 1.26
CA LYS A 355 14.77 -5.76 -0.01
C LYS A 355 15.00 -4.43 -0.70
N ILE A 356 16.26 -4.11 -0.94
CA ILE A 356 16.71 -2.87 -1.57
C ILE A 356 17.81 -3.14 -2.60
N PHE A 357 17.96 -2.18 -3.51
CA PHE A 357 18.91 -2.23 -4.61
C PHE A 357 19.70 -0.93 -4.67
N PRO A 358 20.91 -0.92 -5.29
CA PRO A 358 21.77 0.27 -5.34
C PRO A 358 21.16 1.49 -6.06
N ASP A 359 20.20 1.26 -6.94
CA ASP A 359 19.53 2.31 -7.72
C ASP A 359 18.78 3.36 -6.88
N ILE A 360 18.45 3.05 -5.63
CA ILE A 360 17.85 4.03 -4.69
C ILE A 360 18.89 4.79 -3.86
N GLY A 361 20.17 4.50 -4.03
CA GLY A 361 21.28 5.13 -3.29
C GLY A 361 21.55 4.49 -1.92
N GLU A 362 22.55 5.04 -1.22
CA GLU A 362 22.94 4.59 0.10
C GLU A 362 21.84 4.85 1.15
N PRO A 363 21.56 3.90 2.06
CA PRO A 363 20.60 4.11 3.15
C PRO A 363 20.91 5.34 4.01
N GLN A 364 22.20 5.66 4.20
CA GLN A 364 22.64 6.85 4.96
C GLN A 364 22.16 8.15 4.28
N SER A 365 22.11 8.21 2.95
CA SER A 365 21.60 9.38 2.22
C SER A 365 20.12 9.67 2.52
N HIS A 366 19.41 8.65 3.02
CA HIS A 366 18.02 8.76 3.46
C HIS A 366 17.85 9.00 4.97
N GLY A 367 18.97 9.16 5.71
CA GLY A 367 18.96 9.46 7.14
C GLY A 367 18.96 8.21 8.03
N VAL A 368 19.32 7.07 7.51
CA VAL A 368 19.49 5.83 8.27
C VAL A 368 20.94 5.72 8.73
N GLU A 369 21.16 5.40 10.00
CA GLU A 369 22.49 5.11 10.56
C GLU A 369 22.83 3.63 10.26
N CYS A 370 23.78 3.41 9.37
CA CYS A 370 24.35 2.10 9.06
C CYS A 370 25.74 2.29 8.42
N ASP A 371 26.49 1.21 8.27
CA ASP A 371 27.73 1.21 7.48
C ASP A 371 27.41 1.36 5.98
N GLU A 372 28.42 1.77 5.20
CA GLU A 372 28.31 1.85 3.74
C GLU A 372 27.93 0.47 3.18
N MET A 373 26.87 0.44 2.37
CA MET A 373 26.27 -0.82 1.93
C MET A 373 26.66 -1.17 0.50
N TRP A 374 26.70 -0.16 -0.37
CA TRP A 374 26.96 -0.40 -1.78
C TRP A 374 28.44 -0.26 -2.08
N LYS A 375 29.14 -1.40 -2.11
CA LYS A 375 30.56 -1.46 -2.48
C LYS A 375 30.72 -1.42 -3.98
N PHE A 376 31.76 -0.72 -4.42
CA PHE A 376 32.30 -0.79 -5.76
C PHE A 376 33.82 -0.76 -5.63
N GLU A 377 34.46 -1.90 -5.82
CA GLU A 377 35.92 -2.08 -5.65
C GLU A 377 36.53 -2.54 -6.97
N ASP A 378 37.59 -1.87 -7.43
CA ASP A 378 38.44 -2.32 -8.54
C ASP A 378 39.56 -3.18 -7.98
N VAL A 379 39.49 -4.48 -8.25
CA VAL A 379 40.43 -5.48 -7.69
C VAL A 379 41.75 -5.55 -8.39
N LEU A 380 41.87 -4.97 -9.62
CA LEU A 380 43.16 -4.97 -10.39
C LEU A 380 44.06 -3.76 -10.11
N THR A 381 43.57 -2.75 -9.38
CA THR A 381 44.34 -1.54 -9.04
C THR A 381 45.09 -1.62 -7.71
N GLU A 382 45.02 -2.73 -6.98
CA GLU A 382 45.85 -3.07 -5.84
C GLU A 382 46.99 -4.03 -6.28
#